data_515c6f53ce47d3cad2d70b5778c16a98
#
_entry.id   515c6f53ce47d3cad2d70b5778c16a98
#
_cell.length_a   1.000
_cell.length_b   1.000
_cell.length_c   1.000
_cell.angle_alpha   90.00
_cell.angle_beta   90.00
_cell.angle_gamma   90.00
#
_symmetry.space_group_name_H-M   'P 1'
#
loop_
_entity.id
_entity.type
_entity.pdbx_description
1 polymer ?
#
loop_
_entity_poly.entity_id
_entity_poly.type
_entity_poly.pdbx_seq_one_letter_code
_entity_poly.pdbx_strand_id
1 'polypeptide(L)'
;MLSSFAKKTLGISSGLALSLATFAPQVSAAPKPKNVTVGYLNLVNAQLVTKSLGLMQKYMPGVKIKYIKVGGGGDMLRAIAAKQVDFGGLGNPPTAIGVTKGLPIQGTMVLNMLGAVEAMVVRKSANIKTWNDLKGKTIAAPFGSTTHYLLLKALSDAGIKPSSMKILDLRPADIAAAWARGDIDAAWYWEPNLDKAVKDGGEIFITSGDMEKKGYPTWDVGVVMNSFASKYPDYVVRFVKAECEGIDYWLKYPKKTAKIIAKELSLSLPDATRMMKGTEMVPCKTQLTSQYIGKTGRIGGFADTLVETSKFLVSQKRLPKQLTRRDYEAFINPVWLEKATK
;
A
#
# COMPACT_ATOMS: atom_id res chain seq x y z
N MET A 1 -38.03 7.48 105.02
CA MET A 1 -37.93 8.78 104.20
C MET A 1 -37.00 8.53 103.05
N LEU A 2 -37.41 8.96 101.88
CA LEU A 2 -36.61 9.07 100.67
C LEU A 2 -36.27 7.74 99.88
N SER A 3 -36.95 7.42 98.99
CA SER A 3 -37.17 7.32 97.60
C SER A 3 -35.92 7.23 96.67
N SER A 4 -35.72 6.07 96.11
CA SER A 4 -34.72 5.79 95.08
C SER A 4 -35.38 5.73 93.70
N PHE A 5 -34.99 6.62 92.76
CA PHE A 5 -35.39 6.60 91.37
C PHE A 5 -34.38 5.82 90.58
N ALA A 6 -34.75 4.70 89.96
CA ALA A 6 -33.94 4.01 88.96
C ALA A 6 -34.17 4.61 87.59
N LYS A 7 -33.10 5.08 86.92
CA LYS A 7 -33.09 5.45 85.52
C LYS A 7 -32.70 4.24 84.69
N LYS A 8 -33.58 3.79 83.79
CA LYS A 8 -33.28 2.86 82.69
C LYS A 8 -32.60 3.63 81.55
N THR A 9 -31.41 3.25 81.23
CA THR A 9 -30.71 3.69 79.97
C THR A 9 -31.00 2.66 78.92
N LEU A 10 -31.66 3.14 77.84
CA LEU A 10 -31.79 2.38 76.55
C LEU A 10 -30.53 2.61 75.76
N GLY A 11 -29.77 1.54 75.51
CA GLY A 11 -28.63 1.57 74.56
C GLY A 11 -29.16 1.32 73.15
N ILE A 12 -29.04 2.33 72.30
CA ILE A 12 -29.26 2.19 70.84
C ILE A 12 -27.89 1.89 70.22
N SER A 13 -27.67 0.63 69.83
CA SER A 13 -26.52 0.24 69.03
C SER A 13 -26.82 0.48 67.52
N SER A 14 -26.37 1.62 67.00
CA SER A 14 -26.38 1.89 65.54
C SER A 14 -25.25 1.14 64.84
N GLY A 15 -25.58 0.01 64.27
CA GLY A 15 -24.66 -0.71 63.39
C GLY A 15 -24.48 0.03 62.03
N LEU A 16 -23.32 0.63 61.84
CA LEU A 16 -22.92 1.22 60.59
C LEU A 16 -22.48 0.08 59.66
N ALA A 17 -23.34 -0.35 58.75
CA ALA A 17 -22.97 -1.27 57.67
C ALA A 17 -22.18 -0.51 56.59
N LEU A 18 -20.85 -0.62 56.61
CA LEU A 18 -19.98 -0.13 55.54
C LEU A 18 -20.19 -1.05 54.30
N SER A 19 -21.00 -0.62 53.35
CA SER A 19 -21.09 -1.27 52.03
C SER A 19 -19.81 -0.94 51.24
N LEU A 20 -18.86 -1.86 51.18
CA LEU A 20 -17.76 -1.86 50.27
C LEU A 20 -18.33 -2.03 48.84
N ALA A 21 -18.55 -0.90 48.14
CA ALA A 21 -18.79 -0.90 46.71
C ALA A 21 -17.50 -1.32 46.01
N THR A 22 -17.45 -2.58 45.58
CA THR A 22 -16.37 -3.05 44.70
C THR A 22 -16.51 -2.35 43.33
N PHE A 23 -15.72 -1.33 43.10
CA PHE A 23 -15.53 -0.77 41.77
C PHE A 23 -14.79 -1.82 40.91
N ALA A 24 -15.53 -2.68 40.24
CA ALA A 24 -14.96 -3.47 39.15
C ALA A 24 -14.59 -2.47 38.03
N PRO A 25 -13.34 -2.47 37.52
CA PRO A 25 -13.00 -1.62 36.41
C PRO A 25 -13.91 -2.01 35.23
N GLN A 26 -14.76 -1.10 34.79
CA GLN A 26 -15.48 -1.25 33.53
C GLN A 26 -14.45 -1.33 32.41
N VAL A 27 -14.20 -2.53 31.90
CA VAL A 27 -13.45 -2.74 30.66
C VAL A 27 -14.28 -2.09 29.56
N SER A 28 -14.00 -0.82 29.27
CA SER A 28 -14.60 -0.15 28.13
C SER A 28 -14.26 -0.95 26.89
N ALA A 29 -15.27 -1.46 26.19
CA ALA A 29 -15.05 -2.16 24.94
C ALA A 29 -14.25 -1.26 23.99
N ALA A 30 -13.18 -1.80 23.39
CA ALA A 30 -12.34 -1.04 22.48
C ALA A 30 -13.21 -0.37 21.39
N PRO A 31 -12.97 0.89 21.04
CA PRO A 31 -13.83 1.63 20.13
C PRO A 31 -13.90 0.94 18.77
N LYS A 32 -15.12 0.79 18.25
CA LYS A 32 -15.41 0.15 16.95
C LYS A 32 -15.73 1.21 15.90
N PRO A 33 -15.06 1.21 14.73
CA PRO A 33 -15.43 2.10 13.63
C PRO A 33 -16.77 1.67 13.03
N LYS A 34 -17.63 2.65 12.69
CA LYS A 34 -18.86 2.38 11.92
C LYS A 34 -18.55 1.99 10.47
N ASN A 35 -17.59 2.69 9.88
CA ASN A 35 -17.15 2.52 8.50
C ASN A 35 -15.63 2.41 8.45
N VAL A 36 -15.12 1.69 7.46
CA VAL A 36 -13.72 1.65 7.04
C VAL A 36 -13.66 1.85 5.54
N THR A 37 -12.85 2.79 5.09
CA THR A 37 -12.65 3.07 3.67
C THR A 37 -11.25 2.64 3.23
N VAL A 38 -11.19 1.72 2.25
CA VAL A 38 -9.96 1.17 1.68
C VAL A 38 -9.79 1.72 0.26
N GLY A 39 -8.73 2.47 0.05
CA GLY A 39 -8.30 2.87 -1.29
C GLY A 39 -7.51 1.75 -1.95
N TYR A 40 -7.80 1.44 -3.22
CA TYR A 40 -7.10 0.40 -3.96
C TYR A 40 -6.85 0.79 -5.42
N LEU A 41 -5.82 0.22 -6.02
CA LEU A 41 -5.52 0.37 -7.44
C LEU A 41 -6.08 -0.80 -8.25
N ASN A 42 -6.39 -0.52 -9.51
CA ASN A 42 -6.75 -1.58 -10.47
C ASN A 42 -5.47 -2.29 -10.94
N LEU A 43 -4.88 -3.07 -10.07
CA LEU A 43 -3.61 -3.76 -10.25
C LEU A 43 -3.76 -5.24 -9.93
N VAL A 44 -3.01 -6.09 -10.64
CA VAL A 44 -3.00 -7.55 -10.41
C VAL A 44 -2.26 -7.87 -9.12
N ASN A 45 -2.96 -7.88 -8.00
CA ASN A 45 -2.39 -8.14 -6.66
C ASN A 45 -3.39 -8.81 -5.71
N ALA A 46 -2.91 -9.18 -4.51
CA ALA A 46 -3.71 -9.88 -3.50
C ALA A 46 -4.82 -9.02 -2.87
N GLN A 47 -4.77 -7.67 -2.96
CA GLN A 47 -5.86 -6.82 -2.47
C GLN A 47 -7.20 -7.11 -3.17
N LEU A 48 -7.16 -7.48 -4.47
CA LEU A 48 -8.36 -7.90 -5.19
C LEU A 48 -8.91 -9.22 -4.67
N VAL A 49 -8.04 -10.12 -4.20
CA VAL A 49 -8.45 -11.37 -3.55
C VAL A 49 -9.10 -11.07 -2.20
N THR A 50 -8.45 -10.24 -1.37
CA THR A 50 -8.98 -9.78 -0.08
C THR A 50 -10.38 -9.17 -0.23
N LYS A 51 -10.54 -8.31 -1.24
CA LYS A 51 -11.83 -7.66 -1.57
C LYS A 51 -12.87 -8.68 -2.03
N SER A 52 -12.53 -9.52 -3.00
CA SER A 52 -13.46 -10.46 -3.64
C SER A 52 -13.96 -11.56 -2.69
N LEU A 53 -13.11 -12.01 -1.76
CA LEU A 53 -13.46 -13.00 -0.74
C LEU A 53 -14.12 -12.39 0.51
N GLY A 54 -14.29 -11.07 0.58
CA GLY A 54 -14.88 -10.40 1.72
C GLY A 54 -14.06 -10.54 3.01
N LEU A 55 -12.73 -10.64 2.90
CA LEU A 55 -11.87 -10.89 4.06
C LEU A 55 -11.90 -9.72 5.06
N MET A 56 -12.07 -8.49 4.58
CA MET A 56 -12.23 -7.34 5.48
C MET A 56 -13.50 -7.48 6.33
N GLN A 57 -14.62 -7.93 5.76
CA GLN A 57 -15.88 -8.18 6.49
C GLN A 57 -15.73 -9.33 7.47
N LYS A 58 -14.99 -10.38 7.10
CA LYS A 58 -14.67 -11.52 7.98
C LYS A 58 -13.95 -11.06 9.25
N TYR A 59 -12.90 -10.23 9.10
CA TYR A 59 -12.10 -9.75 10.24
C TYR A 59 -12.71 -8.56 10.97
N MET A 60 -13.64 -7.83 10.34
CA MET A 60 -14.30 -6.64 10.90
C MET A 60 -15.82 -6.79 10.87
N PRO A 61 -16.40 -7.80 11.59
CA PRO A 61 -17.84 -8.04 11.56
C PRO A 61 -18.62 -6.82 12.06
N GLY A 62 -19.69 -6.47 11.31
CA GLY A 62 -20.55 -5.32 11.61
C GLY A 62 -19.89 -3.94 11.37
N VAL A 63 -18.77 -3.88 10.65
CA VAL A 63 -18.19 -2.63 10.10
C VAL A 63 -18.54 -2.55 8.63
N LYS A 64 -19.03 -1.38 8.18
CA LYS A 64 -19.28 -1.15 6.75
C LYS A 64 -17.96 -0.89 6.04
N ILE A 65 -17.56 -1.80 5.16
CA ILE A 65 -16.34 -1.64 4.34
C ILE A 65 -16.69 -0.95 3.02
N LYS A 66 -16.01 0.15 2.72
CA LYS A 66 -16.11 0.88 1.46
C LYS A 66 -14.78 0.77 0.71
N TYR A 67 -14.83 0.44 -0.57
CA TYR A 67 -13.66 0.43 -1.44
C TYR A 67 -13.72 1.62 -2.41
N ILE A 68 -12.60 2.36 -2.52
CA ILE A 68 -12.44 3.46 -3.47
C ILE A 68 -11.32 3.09 -4.44
N LYS A 69 -11.68 2.96 -5.72
CA LYS A 69 -10.68 2.75 -6.78
C LYS A 69 -10.01 4.06 -7.14
N VAL A 70 -8.68 4.07 -7.17
CA VAL A 70 -7.86 5.21 -7.57
C VAL A 70 -7.03 4.89 -8.82
N GLY A 71 -6.64 5.91 -9.57
CA GLY A 71 -5.93 5.76 -10.85
C GLY A 71 -4.43 5.49 -10.71
N GLY A 72 -3.83 5.75 -9.53
CA GLY A 72 -2.40 5.57 -9.29
C GLY A 72 -1.96 6.18 -7.96
N GLY A 73 -0.66 6.12 -7.66
CA GLY A 73 -0.10 6.61 -6.38
C GLY A 73 -0.36 8.10 -6.13
N GLY A 74 -0.35 8.94 -7.17
CA GLY A 74 -0.69 10.35 -7.05
C GLY A 74 -2.15 10.59 -6.64
N ASP A 75 -3.10 9.80 -7.19
CA ASP A 75 -4.51 9.86 -6.80
C ASP A 75 -4.68 9.36 -5.35
N MET A 76 -3.95 8.31 -4.96
CA MET A 76 -3.97 7.81 -3.59
C MET A 76 -3.48 8.88 -2.60
N LEU A 77 -2.38 9.58 -2.92
CA LEU A 77 -1.89 10.69 -2.08
C LEU A 77 -2.92 11.81 -1.93
N ARG A 78 -3.67 12.13 -3.00
CA ARG A 78 -4.76 13.10 -2.94
C ARG A 78 -5.91 12.62 -2.06
N ALA A 79 -6.30 11.35 -2.19
CA ALA A 79 -7.36 10.75 -1.35
C ALA A 79 -6.96 10.72 0.14
N ILE A 80 -5.70 10.42 0.44
CA ILE A 80 -5.12 10.48 1.80
C ILE A 80 -5.15 11.91 2.34
N ALA A 81 -4.65 12.88 1.57
CA ALA A 81 -4.63 14.29 1.97
C ALA A 81 -6.03 14.85 2.22
N ALA A 82 -7.01 14.42 1.42
CA ALA A 82 -8.42 14.75 1.58
C ALA A 82 -9.15 13.91 2.66
N LYS A 83 -8.46 13.01 3.36
CA LYS A 83 -9.02 12.09 4.38
C LYS A 83 -10.19 11.25 3.86
N GLN A 84 -10.15 10.88 2.59
CA GLN A 84 -11.20 10.08 1.93
C GLN A 84 -11.02 8.58 2.15
N VAL A 85 -9.83 8.15 2.60
CA VAL A 85 -9.49 6.75 2.87
C VAL A 85 -8.89 6.61 4.26
N ASP A 86 -9.14 5.48 4.92
CA ASP A 86 -8.52 5.08 6.17
C ASP A 86 -7.25 4.26 5.89
N PHE A 87 -7.30 3.42 4.85
CA PHE A 87 -6.22 2.58 4.37
C PHE A 87 -6.00 2.77 2.87
N GLY A 88 -4.76 2.54 2.43
CA GLY A 88 -4.42 2.59 1.01
C GLY A 88 -3.17 1.80 0.68
N GLY A 89 -2.82 1.73 -0.60
CA GLY A 89 -1.57 1.18 -1.10
C GLY A 89 -0.76 2.25 -1.83
N LEU A 90 0.54 2.31 -1.59
CA LEU A 90 1.46 3.26 -2.21
C LEU A 90 2.74 2.55 -2.63
N GLY A 91 3.22 2.79 -3.86
CA GLY A 91 4.57 2.41 -4.27
C GLY A 91 5.66 3.23 -3.56
N ASN A 92 6.93 2.86 -3.71
CA ASN A 92 8.04 3.57 -3.06
C ASN A 92 8.03 5.09 -3.36
N PRO A 93 7.95 5.57 -4.64
CA PRO A 93 8.03 6.99 -4.90
C PRO A 93 6.85 7.77 -4.31
N PRO A 94 5.58 7.38 -4.47
CA PRO A 94 4.50 8.09 -3.82
C PRO A 94 4.59 8.01 -2.29
N THR A 95 5.12 6.91 -1.71
CA THR A 95 5.38 6.82 -0.27
C THR A 95 6.41 7.86 0.15
N ALA A 96 7.55 7.94 -0.53
CA ALA A 96 8.59 8.93 -0.25
C ALA A 96 8.05 10.37 -0.36
N ILE A 97 7.22 10.65 -1.40
CA ILE A 97 6.57 11.95 -1.59
C ILE A 97 5.61 12.24 -0.43
N GLY A 98 4.77 11.30 -0.04
CA GLY A 98 3.78 11.46 1.03
C GLY A 98 4.43 11.75 2.38
N VAL A 99 5.44 10.96 2.75
CA VAL A 99 6.21 11.14 4.00
C VAL A 99 6.96 12.47 3.99
N THR A 100 7.62 12.84 2.89
CA THR A 100 8.33 14.14 2.78
C THR A 100 7.39 15.34 2.89
N LYS A 101 6.15 15.20 2.42
CA LYS A 101 5.10 16.24 2.55
C LYS A 101 4.41 16.23 3.93
N GLY A 102 4.81 15.34 4.84
CA GLY A 102 4.24 15.26 6.18
C GLY A 102 2.80 14.72 6.22
N LEU A 103 2.40 13.90 5.24
CA LEU A 103 1.09 13.26 5.30
C LEU A 103 0.99 12.37 6.54
N PRO A 104 -0.12 12.43 7.29
CA PRO A 104 -0.27 11.74 8.58
C PRO A 104 -0.60 10.26 8.38
N ILE A 105 0.35 9.50 7.85
CA ILE A 105 0.23 8.07 7.55
C ILE A 105 1.38 7.28 8.15
N GLN A 106 1.17 5.99 8.32
CA GLN A 106 2.20 5.01 8.66
C GLN A 106 2.09 3.77 7.79
N GLY A 107 3.24 3.15 7.50
CA GLY A 107 3.34 1.91 6.73
C GLY A 107 3.05 0.70 7.60
N THR A 108 2.29 -0.27 7.08
CA THR A 108 1.82 -1.43 7.83
C THR A 108 2.44 -2.74 7.38
N MET A 109 2.59 -2.95 6.07
CA MET A 109 3.06 -4.19 5.45
C MET A 109 3.42 -3.97 3.98
N VAL A 110 4.17 -4.87 3.37
CA VAL A 110 4.32 -4.94 1.92
C VAL A 110 3.08 -5.63 1.33
N LEU A 111 2.43 -5.00 0.36
CA LEU A 111 1.28 -5.58 -0.34
C LEU A 111 1.75 -6.52 -1.45
N ASN A 112 2.74 -6.11 -2.21
CA ASN A 112 3.38 -6.89 -3.29
C ASN A 112 4.70 -6.24 -3.74
N MET A 113 5.57 -7.03 -4.37
CA MET A 113 6.68 -6.57 -5.17
C MET A 113 6.22 -6.37 -6.62
N LEU A 114 6.80 -5.39 -7.30
CA LEU A 114 6.44 -5.03 -8.66
C LEU A 114 7.48 -5.60 -9.63
N GLY A 115 7.23 -6.81 -10.09
CA GLY A 115 8.05 -7.50 -11.08
C GLY A 115 7.66 -7.16 -12.53
N ALA A 116 7.37 -8.18 -13.34
CA ALA A 116 6.96 -7.99 -14.73
C ALA A 116 5.51 -7.49 -14.90
N VAL A 117 4.75 -7.31 -13.83
CA VAL A 117 3.43 -6.65 -13.85
C VAL A 117 3.54 -5.17 -14.23
N GLU A 118 4.70 -4.58 -14.05
CA GLU A 118 5.06 -3.25 -14.56
C GLU A 118 6.18 -3.38 -15.59
N ALA A 119 6.02 -2.75 -16.76
CA ALA A 119 7.03 -2.78 -17.80
C ALA A 119 6.96 -1.55 -18.71
N MET A 120 8.09 -1.24 -19.32
CA MET A 120 8.15 -0.34 -20.45
C MET A 120 7.81 -1.12 -21.71
N VAL A 121 6.78 -0.67 -22.41
CA VAL A 121 6.40 -1.16 -23.74
C VAL A 121 6.82 -0.13 -24.79
N VAL A 122 7.37 -0.59 -25.88
CA VAL A 122 7.72 0.23 -27.05
C VAL A 122 6.93 -0.22 -28.24
N ARG A 123 6.56 0.71 -29.09
CA ARG A 123 5.87 0.41 -30.34
C ARG A 123 6.85 -0.21 -31.33
N LYS A 124 6.53 -1.36 -31.91
CA LYS A 124 7.40 -2.03 -32.91
C LYS A 124 7.75 -1.12 -34.10
N SER A 125 6.79 -0.32 -34.57
CA SER A 125 7.01 0.63 -35.65
C SER A 125 7.91 1.82 -35.29
N ALA A 126 8.13 2.10 -34.00
CA ALA A 126 9.04 3.15 -33.54
C ALA A 126 10.52 2.73 -33.61
N ASN A 127 10.79 1.44 -33.84
CA ASN A 127 12.12 0.86 -34.01
C ASN A 127 13.11 1.15 -32.86
N ILE A 128 12.61 1.08 -31.62
CA ILE A 128 13.35 1.32 -30.39
C ILE A 128 14.00 0.01 -29.94
N LYS A 129 15.32 -0.08 -30.00
CA LYS A 129 16.13 -1.25 -29.61
C LYS A 129 17.03 -0.98 -28.43
N THR A 130 17.43 0.27 -28.26
CA THR A 130 18.35 0.74 -27.23
C THR A 130 17.79 1.97 -26.53
N TRP A 131 18.35 2.30 -25.36
CA TRP A 131 17.98 3.53 -24.65
C TRP A 131 18.21 4.80 -25.47
N ASN A 132 19.22 4.81 -26.36
CA ASN A 132 19.50 5.95 -27.25
C ASN A 132 18.40 6.19 -28.28
N ASP A 133 17.67 5.15 -28.70
CA ASP A 133 16.59 5.27 -29.68
C ASP A 133 15.35 5.98 -29.12
N LEU A 134 15.31 6.19 -27.80
CA LEU A 134 14.26 6.97 -27.14
C LEU A 134 14.41 8.49 -27.37
N LYS A 135 15.59 8.98 -27.81
CA LYS A 135 15.79 10.41 -28.10
C LYS A 135 14.83 10.87 -29.20
N GLY A 136 14.17 11.99 -28.97
CA GLY A 136 13.16 12.54 -29.88
C GLY A 136 11.80 11.85 -29.84
N LYS A 137 11.65 10.75 -29.09
CA LYS A 137 10.40 10.00 -28.98
C LYS A 137 9.47 10.60 -27.93
N THR A 138 8.18 10.23 -28.05
CA THR A 138 7.15 10.56 -27.06
C THR A 138 6.89 9.35 -26.16
N ILE A 139 7.15 9.49 -24.87
CA ILE A 139 7.03 8.44 -23.87
C ILE A 139 5.99 8.84 -22.82
N ALA A 140 5.14 7.94 -22.40
CA ALA A 140 4.18 8.20 -21.33
C ALA A 140 4.48 7.38 -20.06
N ALA A 141 4.32 8.01 -18.91
CA ALA A 141 4.33 7.35 -17.60
C ALA A 141 3.50 8.17 -16.59
N PRO A 142 2.82 7.55 -15.61
CA PRO A 142 2.14 8.29 -14.55
C PRO A 142 3.17 8.95 -13.62
N PHE A 143 3.23 10.28 -13.56
CA PHE A 143 4.24 10.97 -12.78
C PHE A 143 4.10 10.71 -11.28
N GLY A 144 5.26 10.57 -10.61
CA GLY A 144 5.32 10.23 -9.19
C GLY A 144 5.02 8.77 -8.86
N SER A 145 4.87 7.91 -9.89
CA SER A 145 4.71 6.46 -9.72
C SER A 145 6.06 5.72 -9.72
N THR A 146 6.02 4.42 -9.42
CA THR A 146 7.14 3.48 -9.56
C THR A 146 7.70 3.46 -10.98
N THR A 147 6.83 3.41 -11.98
CA THR A 147 7.21 3.36 -13.40
C THR A 147 7.87 4.65 -13.88
N HIS A 148 7.41 5.82 -13.44
CA HIS A 148 8.09 7.09 -13.73
C HIS A 148 9.48 7.16 -13.07
N TYR A 149 9.58 6.70 -11.80
CA TYR A 149 10.86 6.60 -11.10
C TYR A 149 11.84 5.70 -11.87
N LEU A 150 11.42 4.50 -12.26
CA LEU A 150 12.27 3.55 -12.98
C LEU A 150 12.66 4.06 -14.37
N LEU A 151 11.76 4.74 -15.10
CA LEU A 151 12.09 5.38 -16.36
C LEU A 151 13.24 6.40 -16.18
N LEU A 152 13.09 7.32 -15.24
CA LEU A 152 14.12 8.33 -14.99
C LEU A 152 15.42 7.70 -14.49
N LYS A 153 15.34 6.65 -13.68
CA LYS A 153 16.51 5.93 -13.18
C LYS A 153 17.26 5.22 -14.30
N ALA A 154 16.55 4.52 -15.17
CA ALA A 154 17.12 3.84 -16.31
C ALA A 154 17.77 4.81 -17.32
N LEU A 155 17.12 5.95 -17.56
CA LEU A 155 17.70 7.02 -18.39
C LEU A 155 18.98 7.59 -17.77
N SER A 156 18.99 7.80 -16.44
CA SER A 156 20.18 8.28 -15.71
C SER A 156 21.34 7.28 -15.82
N ASP A 157 21.08 5.99 -15.64
CA ASP A 157 22.08 4.93 -15.76
C ASP A 157 22.64 4.80 -17.19
N ALA A 158 21.79 5.09 -18.19
CA ALA A 158 22.20 5.14 -19.60
C ALA A 158 22.89 6.46 -20.00
N GLY A 159 23.03 7.43 -19.10
CA GLY A 159 23.61 8.74 -19.40
C GLY A 159 22.74 9.63 -20.31
N ILE A 160 21.44 9.38 -20.36
CA ILE A 160 20.49 10.08 -21.24
C ILE A 160 19.68 11.09 -20.45
N LYS A 161 19.69 12.35 -20.94
CA LYS A 161 18.89 13.42 -20.31
C LYS A 161 17.40 13.24 -20.64
N PRO A 162 16.48 13.29 -19.66
CA PRO A 162 15.05 13.22 -19.93
C PRO A 162 14.53 14.30 -20.90
N SER A 163 15.22 15.45 -20.98
CA SER A 163 14.90 16.53 -21.91
C SER A 163 15.16 16.21 -23.38
N SER A 164 15.85 15.09 -23.68
CA SER A 164 16.07 14.64 -25.07
C SER A 164 14.87 13.93 -25.69
N MET A 165 13.79 13.76 -24.96
CA MET A 165 12.54 13.14 -25.37
C MET A 165 11.34 13.89 -24.79
N LYS A 166 10.13 13.62 -25.28
CA LYS A 166 8.89 14.15 -24.70
C LYS A 166 8.31 13.14 -23.72
N ILE A 167 8.35 13.42 -22.41
CA ILE A 167 7.75 12.56 -21.40
C ILE A 167 6.41 13.15 -20.98
N LEU A 168 5.33 12.37 -21.12
CA LEU A 168 3.95 12.77 -20.82
C LEU A 168 3.50 12.16 -19.49
N ASP A 169 2.88 13.01 -18.66
CA ASP A 169 2.18 12.57 -17.44
C ASP A 169 0.76 12.11 -17.80
N LEU A 170 0.57 10.81 -17.95
CA LEU A 170 -0.73 10.22 -18.27
C LEU A 170 -1.07 9.11 -17.28
N ARG A 171 -2.34 8.98 -16.91
CA ARG A 171 -2.84 7.84 -16.14
C ARG A 171 -2.88 6.58 -17.01
N PRO A 172 -2.86 5.37 -16.44
CA PRO A 172 -2.84 4.12 -17.22
C PRO A 172 -3.95 4.00 -18.27
N ALA A 173 -5.17 4.48 -17.98
CA ALA A 173 -6.26 4.48 -18.95
C ALA A 173 -6.02 5.46 -20.10
N ASP A 174 -5.45 6.64 -19.80
CA ASP A 174 -5.12 7.67 -20.80
C ASP A 174 -3.93 7.23 -21.66
N ILE A 175 -2.95 6.51 -21.07
CA ILE A 175 -1.85 5.87 -21.80
C ILE A 175 -2.40 4.86 -22.81
N ALA A 176 -3.32 4.00 -22.39
CA ALA A 176 -3.93 3.02 -23.29
C ALA A 176 -4.68 3.69 -24.46
N ALA A 177 -5.37 4.81 -24.19
CA ALA A 177 -6.05 5.59 -25.22
C ALA A 177 -5.06 6.29 -26.18
N ALA A 178 -4.00 6.92 -25.65
CA ALA A 178 -2.95 7.56 -26.45
C ALA A 178 -2.17 6.52 -27.29
N TRP A 179 -1.95 5.32 -26.73
CA TRP A 179 -1.36 4.23 -27.48
C TRP A 179 -2.23 3.82 -28.66
N ALA A 180 -3.50 3.56 -28.46
CA ALA A 180 -4.42 3.16 -29.52
C ALA A 180 -4.53 4.18 -30.67
N ARG A 181 -4.35 5.49 -30.40
CA ARG A 181 -4.32 6.54 -31.43
C ARG A 181 -2.98 6.70 -32.12
N GLY A 182 -1.90 6.07 -31.59
CA GLY A 182 -0.53 6.27 -32.12
C GLY A 182 0.16 7.56 -31.64
N ASP A 183 -0.35 8.22 -30.58
CA ASP A 183 0.18 9.49 -30.08
C ASP A 183 1.50 9.35 -29.32
N ILE A 184 1.89 8.12 -28.92
CA ILE A 184 3.07 7.80 -28.13
C ILE A 184 3.85 6.63 -28.73
N ASP A 185 5.18 6.69 -28.63
CA ASP A 185 6.12 5.68 -29.14
C ASP A 185 6.40 4.61 -28.08
N ALA A 186 6.35 4.98 -26.80
CA ALA A 186 6.63 4.11 -25.67
C ALA A 186 5.82 4.52 -24.44
N ALA A 187 5.66 3.59 -23.52
CA ALA A 187 5.09 3.90 -22.22
C ALA A 187 5.62 2.93 -21.16
N TRP A 188 5.74 3.43 -19.90
CA TRP A 188 6.01 2.57 -18.75
C TRP A 188 4.83 2.64 -17.78
N TYR A 189 4.13 1.53 -17.64
CA TYR A 189 2.95 1.41 -16.79
C TYR A 189 2.67 -0.06 -16.47
N TRP A 190 1.49 -0.40 -15.98
CA TRP A 190 1.20 -1.69 -15.38
C TRP A 190 -0.03 -2.38 -15.96
N GLU A 191 -0.09 -3.69 -15.69
CA GLU A 191 -1.24 -4.53 -16.03
C GLU A 191 -2.52 -4.09 -15.27
N PRO A 192 -3.70 -4.23 -15.87
CA PRO A 192 -3.97 -4.91 -17.15
C PRO A 192 -3.89 -4.01 -18.39
N ASN A 193 -3.60 -2.72 -18.24
CA ASN A 193 -3.56 -1.82 -19.40
C ASN A 193 -2.31 -2.04 -20.27
N LEU A 194 -1.21 -2.48 -19.67
CA LEU A 194 0.03 -2.83 -20.37
C LEU A 194 -0.21 -3.88 -21.46
N ASP A 195 -0.98 -4.93 -21.15
CA ASP A 195 -1.32 -6.00 -22.10
C ASP A 195 -2.03 -5.49 -23.36
N LYS A 196 -2.86 -4.44 -23.22
CA LYS A 196 -3.52 -3.83 -24.36
C LYS A 196 -2.54 -3.26 -25.37
N ALA A 197 -1.50 -2.55 -24.89
CA ALA A 197 -0.46 -2.03 -25.76
C ALA A 197 0.39 -3.14 -26.39
N VAL A 198 0.70 -4.20 -25.63
CA VAL A 198 1.43 -5.36 -26.17
C VAL A 198 0.63 -6.03 -27.28
N LYS A 199 -0.68 -6.25 -27.09
CA LYS A 199 -1.57 -6.82 -28.10
C LYS A 199 -1.78 -5.90 -29.31
N ASP A 200 -1.63 -4.58 -29.12
CA ASP A 200 -1.76 -3.56 -30.16
C ASP A 200 -0.36 -3.09 -30.67
N GLY A 201 0.44 -4.04 -31.12
CA GLY A 201 1.72 -3.81 -31.80
C GLY A 201 2.87 -3.34 -30.92
N GLY A 202 2.76 -3.49 -29.60
CA GLY A 202 3.84 -3.24 -28.67
C GLY A 202 4.75 -4.46 -28.45
N GLU A 203 5.95 -4.18 -27.94
CA GLU A 203 6.85 -5.19 -27.37
C GLU A 203 7.42 -4.69 -26.05
N ILE A 204 7.65 -5.61 -25.12
CA ILE A 204 8.25 -5.26 -23.83
C ILE A 204 9.71 -4.95 -24.03
N PHE A 205 10.12 -3.72 -23.66
CA PHE A 205 11.51 -3.26 -23.72
C PHE A 205 12.28 -3.64 -22.45
N ILE A 206 11.68 -3.44 -21.27
CA ILE A 206 12.23 -3.79 -19.96
C ILE A 206 11.11 -3.89 -18.93
N THR A 207 11.29 -4.74 -17.93
CA THR A 207 10.34 -4.89 -16.82
C THR A 207 10.86 -4.22 -15.54
N SER A 208 9.97 -3.93 -14.58
CA SER A 208 10.39 -3.49 -13.24
C SER A 208 11.19 -4.58 -12.51
N GLY A 209 10.92 -5.87 -12.77
CA GLY A 209 11.74 -6.98 -12.27
C GLY A 209 13.17 -7.00 -12.83
N ASP A 210 13.40 -6.53 -14.05
CA ASP A 210 14.74 -6.38 -14.59
C ASP A 210 15.48 -5.21 -13.95
N MET A 211 14.77 -4.16 -13.57
CA MET A 211 15.34 -3.04 -12.81
C MET A 211 15.66 -3.45 -11.35
N GLU A 212 14.83 -4.31 -10.74
CA GLU A 212 15.11 -4.89 -9.43
C GLU A 212 16.45 -5.65 -9.42
N LYS A 213 16.73 -6.49 -10.43
CA LYS A 213 18.02 -7.19 -10.59
C LYS A 213 19.21 -6.24 -10.70
N LYS A 214 18.97 -4.99 -11.12
CA LYS A 214 19.97 -3.90 -11.15
C LYS A 214 20.07 -3.13 -9.82
N GLY A 215 19.34 -3.55 -8.78
CA GLY A 215 19.34 -2.90 -7.46
C GLY A 215 18.29 -1.82 -7.26
N TYR A 216 17.26 -1.77 -8.12
CA TYR A 216 16.15 -0.79 -8.02
C TYR A 216 14.80 -1.48 -7.77
N PRO A 217 14.62 -2.14 -6.61
CA PRO A 217 13.36 -2.81 -6.30
C PRO A 217 12.23 -1.81 -6.15
N THR A 218 11.06 -2.18 -6.65
CA THR A 218 9.82 -1.44 -6.45
C THR A 218 8.76 -2.35 -5.83
N TRP A 219 7.97 -1.79 -4.93
CA TRP A 219 6.95 -2.48 -4.14
C TRP A 219 5.82 -1.55 -3.75
N ASP A 220 4.66 -2.12 -3.46
CA ASP A 220 3.56 -1.41 -2.84
C ASP A 220 3.52 -1.70 -1.34
N VAL A 221 3.38 -0.65 -0.55
CA VAL A 221 3.22 -0.72 0.90
C VAL A 221 1.79 -0.36 1.28
N GLY A 222 1.19 -1.13 2.19
CA GLY A 222 -0.05 -0.80 2.84
C GLY A 222 0.16 0.35 3.82
N VAL A 223 -0.66 1.39 3.72
CA VAL A 223 -0.62 2.56 4.62
C VAL A 223 -1.93 2.71 5.36
N VAL A 224 -1.87 3.26 6.57
CA VAL A 224 -3.02 3.63 7.39
C VAL A 224 -2.90 5.08 7.84
N MET A 225 -4.03 5.79 7.92
CA MET A 225 -4.08 7.14 8.50
C MET A 225 -3.75 7.10 9.99
N ASN A 226 -2.88 7.99 10.48
CA ASN A 226 -2.50 8.07 11.90
C ASN A 226 -3.71 8.27 12.82
N SER A 227 -4.68 9.08 12.39
CA SER A 227 -5.93 9.30 13.12
C SER A 227 -6.76 8.03 13.29
N PHE A 228 -6.80 7.18 12.26
CA PHE A 228 -7.48 5.88 12.33
C PHE A 228 -6.70 4.91 13.23
N ALA A 229 -5.39 4.82 13.05
CA ALA A 229 -4.52 3.94 13.82
C ALA A 229 -4.55 4.24 15.32
N SER A 230 -4.54 5.53 15.70
CA SER A 230 -4.65 5.96 17.09
C SER A 230 -6.00 5.63 17.72
N LYS A 231 -7.09 5.80 16.95
CA LYS A 231 -8.44 5.60 17.46
C LYS A 231 -8.88 4.13 17.46
N TYR A 232 -8.41 3.36 16.49
CA TYR A 232 -8.87 2.00 16.24
C TYR A 232 -7.70 1.02 16.01
N PRO A 233 -6.71 0.92 16.92
CA PRO A 233 -5.50 0.12 16.73
C PRO A 233 -5.78 -1.37 16.40
N ASP A 234 -6.78 -1.98 17.06
CA ASP A 234 -7.14 -3.37 16.80
C ASP A 234 -7.68 -3.58 15.37
N TYR A 235 -8.30 -2.56 14.79
CA TYR A 235 -8.81 -2.62 13.43
C TYR A 235 -7.70 -2.48 12.38
N VAL A 236 -6.56 -1.87 12.71
CA VAL A 236 -5.36 -1.92 11.88
C VAL A 236 -4.80 -3.35 11.83
N VAL A 237 -4.72 -4.02 12.98
CA VAL A 237 -4.29 -5.44 13.02
C VAL A 237 -5.25 -6.33 12.22
N ARG A 238 -6.56 -6.10 12.32
CA ARG A 238 -7.59 -6.84 11.55
C ARG A 238 -7.46 -6.60 10.04
N PHE A 239 -7.16 -5.36 9.63
CA PHE A 239 -6.85 -5.04 8.24
C PHE A 239 -5.64 -5.85 7.75
N VAL A 240 -4.54 -5.82 8.49
CA VAL A 240 -3.31 -6.56 8.13
C VAL A 240 -3.57 -8.06 8.10
N LYS A 241 -4.36 -8.63 9.05
CA LYS A 241 -4.77 -10.05 9.00
C LYS A 241 -5.55 -10.40 7.73
N ALA A 242 -6.47 -9.54 7.32
CA ALA A 242 -7.25 -9.75 6.10
C ALA A 242 -6.37 -9.74 4.84
N GLU A 243 -5.42 -8.78 4.75
CA GLU A 243 -4.48 -8.73 3.62
C GLU A 243 -3.52 -9.93 3.64
N CYS A 244 -3.04 -10.35 4.82
CA CYS A 244 -2.20 -11.54 4.95
C CYS A 244 -2.93 -12.81 4.49
N GLU A 245 -4.21 -12.99 4.86
CA GLU A 245 -5.01 -14.12 4.37
C GLU A 245 -5.21 -14.06 2.84
N GLY A 246 -5.35 -12.85 2.28
CA GLY A 246 -5.40 -12.63 0.84
C GLY A 246 -4.10 -13.04 0.13
N ILE A 247 -2.94 -12.70 0.69
CA ILE A 247 -1.62 -13.13 0.20
C ILE A 247 -1.48 -14.66 0.30
N ASP A 248 -1.82 -15.24 1.46
CA ASP A 248 -1.75 -16.71 1.65
C ASP A 248 -2.66 -17.44 0.67
N TYR A 249 -3.87 -16.90 0.42
CA TYR A 249 -4.79 -17.47 -0.56
C TYR A 249 -4.20 -17.40 -1.98
N TRP A 250 -3.59 -16.27 -2.36
CA TRP A 250 -2.91 -16.10 -3.65
C TRP A 250 -1.84 -17.17 -3.86
N LEU A 251 -0.98 -17.36 -2.86
CA LEU A 251 0.13 -18.31 -2.94
C LEU A 251 -0.35 -19.77 -2.95
N LYS A 252 -1.36 -20.08 -2.12
CA LYS A 252 -1.85 -21.46 -1.93
C LYS A 252 -2.77 -21.92 -3.06
N TYR A 253 -3.56 -21.01 -3.64
CA TYR A 253 -4.61 -21.36 -4.60
C TYR A 253 -4.51 -20.60 -5.93
N PRO A 254 -3.38 -20.68 -6.68
CA PRO A 254 -3.14 -19.83 -7.85
C PRO A 254 -4.22 -19.96 -8.93
N LYS A 255 -4.75 -21.15 -9.18
CA LYS A 255 -5.85 -21.37 -10.15
C LYS A 255 -7.17 -20.71 -9.73
N LYS A 256 -7.49 -20.71 -8.42
CA LYS A 256 -8.68 -20.02 -7.89
C LYS A 256 -8.48 -18.53 -7.90
N THR A 257 -7.30 -18.06 -7.53
CA THR A 257 -6.89 -16.67 -7.59
C THR A 257 -7.01 -16.10 -8.99
N ALA A 258 -6.53 -16.82 -10.01
CA ALA A 258 -6.65 -16.40 -11.42
C ALA A 258 -8.11 -16.17 -11.84
N LYS A 259 -9.05 -16.98 -11.36
CA LYS A 259 -10.50 -16.77 -11.62
C LYS A 259 -11.01 -15.49 -10.94
N ILE A 260 -10.55 -15.18 -9.72
CA ILE A 260 -10.89 -13.95 -9.02
C ILE A 260 -10.34 -12.74 -9.78
N ILE A 261 -9.05 -12.75 -10.11
CA ILE A 261 -8.39 -11.67 -10.86
C ILE A 261 -9.06 -11.44 -12.22
N ALA A 262 -9.36 -12.54 -12.95
CA ALA A 262 -10.07 -12.46 -14.22
C ALA A 262 -11.41 -11.74 -14.08
N LYS A 263 -12.19 -12.08 -13.05
CA LYS A 263 -13.50 -11.45 -12.77
C LYS A 263 -13.35 -9.97 -12.36
N GLU A 264 -12.46 -9.68 -11.40
CA GLU A 264 -12.29 -8.31 -10.84
C GLU A 264 -11.77 -7.32 -11.89
N LEU A 265 -10.94 -7.79 -12.83
CA LEU A 265 -10.32 -6.96 -13.87
C LEU A 265 -10.94 -7.12 -15.26
N SER A 266 -12.00 -7.93 -15.40
CA SER A 266 -12.65 -8.24 -16.69
C SER A 266 -11.66 -8.77 -17.72
N LEU A 267 -10.83 -9.74 -17.31
CA LEU A 267 -9.82 -10.40 -18.13
C LEU A 267 -10.22 -11.81 -18.53
N SER A 268 -9.60 -12.34 -19.58
CA SER A 268 -9.61 -13.79 -19.84
C SER A 268 -8.83 -14.53 -18.74
N LEU A 269 -9.19 -15.78 -18.47
CA LEU A 269 -8.46 -16.59 -17.49
C LEU A 269 -6.99 -16.82 -17.87
N PRO A 270 -6.63 -17.06 -19.15
CA PRO A 270 -5.23 -17.09 -19.58
C PRO A 270 -4.47 -15.80 -19.29
N ASP A 271 -5.04 -14.62 -19.59
CA ASP A 271 -4.40 -13.33 -19.32
C ASP A 271 -4.20 -13.10 -17.82
N ALA A 272 -5.22 -13.32 -17.00
CA ALA A 272 -5.10 -13.22 -15.56
C ALA A 272 -4.00 -14.13 -15.00
N THR A 273 -3.94 -15.39 -15.49
CA THR A 273 -2.92 -16.37 -15.09
C THR A 273 -1.51 -15.91 -15.48
N ARG A 274 -1.35 -15.32 -16.66
CA ARG A 274 -0.08 -14.78 -17.14
C ARG A 274 0.36 -13.59 -16.32
N MET A 275 -0.53 -12.60 -16.11
CA MET A 275 -0.24 -11.38 -15.38
C MET A 275 0.11 -11.64 -13.91
N MET A 276 -0.55 -12.61 -13.28
CA MET A 276 -0.22 -13.01 -11.90
C MET A 276 1.23 -13.47 -11.73
N LYS A 277 1.85 -14.07 -12.76
CA LYS A 277 3.27 -14.48 -12.71
C LYS A 277 4.23 -13.29 -12.66
N GLY A 278 3.79 -12.13 -13.07
CA GLY A 278 4.56 -10.89 -13.03
C GLY A 278 4.51 -10.16 -11.69
N THR A 279 3.67 -10.62 -10.75
CA THR A 279 3.53 -10.01 -9.42
C THR A 279 4.07 -10.96 -8.36
N GLU A 280 4.99 -10.50 -7.54
CA GLU A 280 5.54 -11.29 -6.44
C GLU A 280 4.83 -10.95 -5.12
N MET A 281 4.33 -11.99 -4.44
CA MET A 281 3.72 -11.90 -3.12
C MET A 281 4.70 -12.36 -2.05
N VAL A 282 4.95 -11.51 -1.06
CA VAL A 282 5.81 -11.82 0.07
C VAL A 282 4.97 -12.31 1.25
N PRO A 283 5.13 -13.56 1.72
CA PRO A 283 4.40 -14.06 2.89
C PRO A 283 4.56 -13.14 4.09
N CYS A 284 3.47 -12.87 4.82
CA CYS A 284 3.49 -11.87 5.90
C CYS A 284 4.57 -12.11 6.96
N LYS A 285 4.82 -13.37 7.35
CA LYS A 285 5.91 -13.69 8.29
C LYS A 285 7.29 -13.37 7.72
N THR A 286 7.50 -13.57 6.42
CA THR A 286 8.76 -13.25 5.73
C THR A 286 9.01 -11.73 5.72
N GLN A 287 7.97 -10.92 5.67
CA GLN A 287 8.11 -9.46 5.71
C GLN A 287 8.70 -8.93 7.02
N LEU A 288 8.69 -9.73 8.11
CA LEU A 288 9.33 -9.39 9.39
C LEU A 288 10.85 -9.64 9.40
N THR A 289 11.43 -10.02 8.28
CA THR A 289 12.90 -10.13 8.14
C THR A 289 13.55 -8.79 7.83
N SER A 290 14.87 -8.72 7.99
CA SER A 290 15.65 -7.50 7.70
C SER A 290 15.61 -7.06 6.23
N GLN A 291 15.22 -7.94 5.32
CA GLN A 291 15.09 -7.61 3.90
C GLN A 291 13.90 -6.67 3.61
N TYR A 292 12.80 -6.78 4.38
CA TYR A 292 11.54 -6.08 4.13
C TYR A 292 11.24 -5.06 5.24
N ILE A 293 10.08 -5.20 5.89
CA ILE A 293 9.60 -4.28 6.95
C ILE A 293 10.47 -4.39 8.21
N GLY A 294 10.92 -5.61 8.56
CA GLY A 294 11.66 -5.85 9.80
C GLY A 294 10.74 -5.98 11.00
N LYS A 295 11.29 -5.74 12.20
CA LYS A 295 10.61 -5.85 13.49
C LYS A 295 10.69 -4.56 14.27
N THR A 296 9.84 -4.43 15.29
CA THR A 296 9.92 -3.36 16.28
C THR A 296 11.35 -3.27 16.86
N GLY A 297 11.93 -2.08 16.82
CA GLY A 297 13.32 -1.83 17.23
C GLY A 297 14.39 -2.20 16.21
N ARG A 298 14.02 -2.87 15.08
CA ARG A 298 14.95 -3.22 14.00
C ARG A 298 14.24 -3.21 12.66
N ILE A 299 14.04 -2.01 12.12
CA ILE A 299 13.40 -1.78 10.82
C ILE A 299 14.28 -2.35 9.70
N GLY A 300 13.65 -2.99 8.71
CA GLY A 300 14.33 -3.65 7.60
C GLY A 300 14.68 -2.72 6.44
N GLY A 301 15.16 -3.33 5.35
CA GLY A 301 15.67 -2.66 4.14
C GLY A 301 14.64 -1.85 3.37
N PHE A 302 13.34 -1.97 3.69
CA PHE A 302 12.34 -1.09 3.12
C PHE A 302 12.63 0.39 3.39
N ALA A 303 13.14 0.73 4.59
CA ALA A 303 13.55 2.09 4.90
C ALA A 303 14.69 2.57 3.99
N ASP A 304 15.68 1.71 3.72
CA ASP A 304 16.81 2.03 2.85
C ASP A 304 16.36 2.29 1.41
N THR A 305 15.42 1.48 0.91
CA THR A 305 14.81 1.69 -0.42
C THR A 305 14.11 3.04 -0.50
N LEU A 306 13.40 3.48 0.54
CA LEU A 306 12.77 4.80 0.57
C LEU A 306 13.81 5.93 0.60
N VAL A 307 14.92 5.77 1.32
CA VAL A 307 16.03 6.74 1.32
C VAL A 307 16.60 6.89 -0.09
N GLU A 308 16.96 5.80 -0.76
CA GLU A 308 17.51 5.84 -2.12
C GLU A 308 16.50 6.40 -3.13
N THR A 309 15.23 6.03 -3.00
CA THR A 309 14.15 6.59 -3.82
C THR A 309 14.04 8.11 -3.64
N SER A 310 14.03 8.59 -2.40
CA SER A 310 13.91 10.05 -2.13
C SER A 310 15.15 10.82 -2.59
N LYS A 311 16.35 10.27 -2.37
CA LYS A 311 17.61 10.84 -2.83
C LYS A 311 17.57 11.07 -4.34
N PHE A 312 17.13 10.04 -5.09
CA PHE A 312 16.97 10.15 -6.53
C PHE A 312 15.92 11.19 -6.93
N LEU A 313 14.74 11.19 -6.29
CA LEU A 313 13.67 12.16 -6.57
C LEU A 313 14.12 13.61 -6.30
N VAL A 314 14.96 13.85 -5.29
CA VAL A 314 15.58 15.16 -5.04
C VAL A 314 16.53 15.54 -6.16
N SER A 315 17.39 14.63 -6.62
CA SER A 315 18.30 14.89 -7.75
C SER A 315 17.55 15.24 -9.04
N GLN A 316 16.35 14.70 -9.21
CA GLN A 316 15.43 15.00 -10.31
C GLN A 316 14.53 16.23 -10.06
N LYS A 317 14.75 16.99 -8.97
CA LYS A 317 13.95 18.16 -8.56
C LYS A 317 12.45 17.82 -8.37
N ARG A 318 12.14 16.57 -8.03
CA ARG A 318 10.77 16.08 -7.77
C ARG A 318 10.41 16.13 -6.28
N LEU A 319 11.41 16.21 -5.40
CA LEU A 319 11.26 16.46 -3.96
C LEU A 319 12.15 17.65 -3.55
N PRO A 320 11.70 18.46 -2.58
CA PRO A 320 12.45 19.61 -2.10
C PRO A 320 13.63 19.22 -1.21
N LYS A 321 13.56 18.08 -0.54
CA LYS A 321 14.59 17.58 0.40
C LYS A 321 14.58 16.06 0.47
N GLN A 322 15.74 15.51 0.78
CA GLN A 322 15.89 14.11 1.16
C GLN A 322 15.59 13.94 2.64
N LEU A 323 14.84 12.88 2.98
CA LEU A 323 14.66 12.43 4.35
C LEU A 323 15.74 11.42 4.74
N THR A 324 16.01 11.31 6.03
CA THR A 324 16.96 10.35 6.59
C THR A 324 16.30 8.96 6.72
N ARG A 325 17.13 7.93 6.92
CA ARG A 325 16.63 6.60 7.26
C ARG A 325 15.73 6.61 8.50
N ARG A 326 16.08 7.40 9.52
CA ARG A 326 15.30 7.55 10.76
C ARG A 326 13.90 8.11 10.51
N ASP A 327 13.75 9.03 9.55
CA ASP A 327 12.43 9.58 9.20
C ASP A 327 11.54 8.49 8.58
N TYR A 328 12.11 7.62 7.73
CA TYR A 328 11.38 6.50 7.15
C TYR A 328 11.14 5.36 8.14
N GLU A 329 12.04 5.12 9.09
CA GLU A 329 11.81 4.20 10.20
C GLU A 329 10.63 4.65 11.06
N ALA A 330 10.48 5.96 11.30
CA ALA A 330 9.35 6.52 12.03
C ALA A 330 8.00 6.36 11.27
N PHE A 331 8.05 6.30 9.93
CA PHE A 331 6.88 6.00 9.10
C PHE A 331 6.48 4.52 9.17
N ILE A 332 7.44 3.60 9.23
CA ILE A 332 7.20 2.16 9.21
C ILE A 332 6.83 1.67 10.61
N ASN A 333 5.68 1.01 10.76
CA ASN A 333 5.23 0.48 12.04
C ASN A 333 5.04 -1.05 11.97
N PRO A 334 6.07 -1.85 12.30
CA PRO A 334 6.01 -3.32 12.25
C PRO A 334 5.04 -3.94 13.25
N VAL A 335 4.66 -3.22 14.31
CA VAL A 335 3.75 -3.71 15.38
C VAL A 335 2.46 -4.28 14.80
N TRP A 336 1.95 -3.68 13.71
CA TRP A 336 0.72 -4.14 13.07
C TRP A 336 0.88 -5.54 12.48
N LEU A 337 1.98 -5.74 11.75
CA LEU A 337 2.30 -7.01 11.12
C LEU A 337 2.71 -8.08 12.16
N GLU A 338 3.49 -7.71 13.18
CA GLU A 338 3.86 -8.59 14.29
C GLU A 338 2.62 -9.13 15.03
N LYS A 339 1.64 -8.25 15.31
CA LYS A 339 0.38 -8.66 15.96
C LYS A 339 -0.51 -9.49 15.03
N ALA A 340 -0.49 -9.21 13.73
CA ALA A 340 -1.31 -9.92 12.76
C ALA A 340 -0.81 -11.34 12.47
N THR A 341 0.49 -11.62 12.65
CA THR A 341 1.14 -12.90 12.31
C THR A 341 1.39 -13.82 13.52
N LYS A 342 0.99 -13.36 14.73
CA LYS A 342 0.91 -14.21 15.93
C LYS A 342 -0.28 -15.14 15.85
#